data_363557bef08f55af68df38cf4e88ee26
#
_entry.id   363557bef08f55af68df38cf4e88ee26
#
_cell.length_a   1.000
_cell.length_b   1.000
_cell.length_c   1.000
_cell.angle_alpha   90.00
_cell.angle_beta   90.00
_cell.angle_gamma   90.00
#
_symmetry.space_group_name_H-M   'P 1'
#
loop_
_entity.id
_entity.type
_entity.pdbx_description
1 polymer ?
#
loop_
_entity_poly.entity_id
_entity_poly.type
_entity_poly.pdbx_seq_one_letter_code
_entity_poly.pdbx_strand_id
1 'polypeptide(L)'
;MVQEADSTFYIGHFPSDSRYARVLLDIGYFLSSYTHLIMTRLALLLILAGCLAFATWRESRQQPAAHTETTLPSSDGAPFAVVELFTSEGCSSCPPADRLLAQLAAEARDSGKPVFTLSFHVDYWNYLGWADPYSDAAFSARQQAYSWALRDRVYTPQMIINGRRSFVGSDADRARRDLAEALQQPASVTLNAGVSPLTAEGVLLVSYAAPDLPENAVVHLTVVERGLSQRVTRGENTGRTLDHDNVVRVFETVEAPFGKVNLELPDDLTLANASLIAYAQDVKSMAVLGATSIDL
;
A
#
# COMPACT_ATOMS: atom_id res chain seq x y z
N MET A 1 -27.27 84.43 28.45
CA MET A 1 -27.19 85.58 27.55
C MET A 1 -26.71 85.08 26.23
N VAL A 2 -27.63 84.71 25.35
CA VAL A 2 -27.33 84.37 23.97
C VAL A 2 -28.44 84.94 23.12
N GLN A 3 -28.06 85.71 22.16
CA GLN A 3 -28.88 86.52 21.34
C GLN A 3 -29.37 85.67 20.13
N GLU A 4 -30.68 85.73 19.87
CA GLU A 4 -31.40 85.28 18.72
C GLU A 4 -31.03 86.12 17.49
N ALA A 5 -30.68 85.46 16.37
CA ALA A 5 -30.53 86.09 15.07
C ALA A 5 -31.71 85.67 14.18
N ASP A 6 -32.55 86.63 13.96
CA ASP A 6 -33.75 86.60 13.09
C ASP A 6 -33.25 86.59 11.59
N SER A 7 -33.62 85.60 10.79
CA SER A 7 -33.41 85.59 9.36
C SER A 7 -34.72 85.37 8.60
N THR A 8 -35.32 86.47 8.26
CA THR A 8 -36.47 86.57 7.35
C THR A 8 -36.12 86.03 5.96
N PHE A 9 -36.72 84.92 5.59
CA PHE A 9 -36.61 84.31 4.25
C PHE A 9 -37.63 85.01 3.30
N TYR A 10 -37.15 85.61 2.25
CA TYR A 10 -37.86 86.16 1.14
C TYR A 10 -38.47 85.03 0.30
N ILE A 11 -39.78 84.95 0.20
CA ILE A 11 -40.51 84.03 -0.67
C ILE A 11 -40.62 84.68 -2.04
N GLY A 12 -39.74 84.28 -2.96
CA GLY A 12 -39.86 84.64 -4.36
C GLY A 12 -41.02 83.90 -5.05
N HIS A 13 -41.95 84.69 -5.61
CA HIS A 13 -43.02 84.18 -6.46
C HIS A 13 -42.50 83.51 -7.68
N PHE A 14 -42.65 82.18 -7.85
CA PHE A 14 -42.45 81.47 -9.06
C PHE A 14 -43.69 81.47 -9.95
N PRO A 15 -43.60 81.73 -11.24
CA PRO A 15 -44.75 81.68 -12.14
C PRO A 15 -45.21 80.21 -12.31
N SER A 16 -46.54 80.02 -12.17
CA SER A 16 -47.21 78.75 -12.37
C SER A 16 -47.35 78.38 -13.85
N ASP A 17 -46.26 77.99 -14.50
CA ASP A 17 -46.32 77.41 -15.83
C ASP A 17 -46.26 75.89 -15.75
N SER A 18 -47.41 75.24 -16.00
CA SER A 18 -47.62 73.79 -15.88
C SER A 18 -46.75 72.94 -16.79
N ARG A 19 -46.04 73.57 -17.73
CA ARG A 19 -45.14 72.90 -18.66
C ARG A 19 -43.77 72.56 -18.07
N TYR A 20 -43.22 73.39 -17.17
CA TYR A 20 -41.97 73.12 -16.50
C TYR A 20 -42.05 71.97 -15.46
N ALA A 21 -43.19 71.86 -14.78
CA ALA A 21 -43.40 70.78 -13.83
C ALA A 21 -43.47 69.38 -14.47
N ARG A 22 -44.01 69.27 -15.72
CA ARG A 22 -44.04 67.98 -16.47
C ARG A 22 -42.65 67.57 -16.93
N VAL A 23 -41.85 68.48 -17.43
CA VAL A 23 -40.47 68.19 -17.91
C VAL A 23 -39.59 67.73 -16.77
N LEU A 24 -39.70 68.31 -15.58
CA LEU A 24 -38.93 67.87 -14.40
C LEU A 24 -39.38 66.51 -13.89
N LEU A 25 -40.65 66.19 -13.96
CA LEU A 25 -41.20 64.86 -13.61
C LEU A 25 -40.73 63.80 -14.60
N ASP A 26 -40.73 64.08 -15.91
CA ASP A 26 -40.26 63.13 -16.94
C ASP A 26 -38.75 62.87 -16.85
N ILE A 27 -37.92 63.90 -16.57
CA ILE A 27 -36.48 63.72 -16.33
C ILE A 27 -36.23 62.92 -15.04
N GLY A 28 -36.98 63.14 -13.98
CA GLY A 28 -36.92 62.38 -12.73
C GLY A 28 -37.25 60.89 -12.93
N TYR A 29 -38.28 60.58 -13.72
CA TYR A 29 -38.64 59.20 -14.08
C TYR A 29 -37.60 58.54 -14.94
N PHE A 30 -37.03 59.27 -15.89
CA PHE A 30 -35.97 58.75 -16.80
C PHE A 30 -34.68 58.46 -16.04
N LEU A 31 -34.26 59.33 -15.13
CA LEU A 31 -33.07 59.14 -14.30
C LEU A 31 -33.27 58.00 -13.27
N SER A 32 -34.46 57.87 -12.68
CA SER A 32 -34.78 56.77 -11.77
C SER A 32 -34.78 55.41 -12.46
N SER A 33 -35.34 55.33 -13.69
CA SER A 33 -35.33 54.10 -14.48
C SER A 33 -33.92 53.67 -14.91
N TYR A 34 -33.04 54.63 -15.22
CA TYR A 34 -31.64 54.37 -15.61
C TYR A 34 -30.78 53.89 -14.45
N THR A 35 -30.98 54.49 -13.27
CA THR A 35 -30.27 54.05 -12.05
C THR A 35 -30.70 52.63 -11.61
N HIS A 36 -32.02 52.32 -11.71
CA HIS A 36 -32.49 50.94 -11.44
C HIS A 36 -31.92 49.92 -12.43
N LEU A 37 -31.80 50.25 -13.71
CA LEU A 37 -31.25 49.38 -14.74
C LEU A 37 -29.72 49.14 -14.56
N ILE A 38 -28.99 50.17 -14.14
CA ILE A 38 -27.53 50.03 -13.84
C ILE A 38 -27.33 49.23 -12.59
N MET A 39 -28.08 49.47 -11.52
CA MET A 39 -27.95 48.73 -10.24
C MET A 39 -28.31 47.24 -10.42
N THR A 40 -29.34 46.92 -11.21
CA THR A 40 -29.71 45.51 -11.48
C THR A 40 -28.64 44.81 -12.33
N ARG A 41 -28.04 45.47 -13.28
CA ARG A 41 -26.92 44.90 -14.10
C ARG A 41 -25.66 44.71 -13.26
N LEU A 42 -25.32 45.65 -12.37
CA LEU A 42 -24.19 45.49 -11.42
C LEU A 42 -24.41 44.34 -10.45
N ALA A 43 -25.62 44.20 -9.89
CA ALA A 43 -25.98 43.12 -9.00
C ALA A 43 -25.88 41.74 -9.69
N LEU A 44 -26.35 41.63 -10.94
CA LEU A 44 -26.21 40.41 -11.75
C LEU A 44 -24.75 40.05 -12.06
N LEU A 45 -23.89 41.03 -12.35
CA LEU A 45 -22.46 40.82 -12.60
C LEU A 45 -21.74 40.39 -11.33
N LEU A 46 -22.09 40.93 -10.18
CA LEU A 46 -21.50 40.52 -8.89
C LEU A 46 -21.93 39.10 -8.49
N ILE A 47 -23.18 38.72 -8.76
CA ILE A 47 -23.66 37.34 -8.53
C ILE A 47 -22.96 36.35 -9.45
N LEU A 48 -22.78 36.68 -10.75
CA LEU A 48 -22.06 35.85 -11.70
C LEU A 48 -20.59 35.73 -11.35
N ALA A 49 -19.92 36.80 -10.94
CA ALA A 49 -18.54 36.76 -10.45
C ALA A 49 -18.40 35.95 -9.17
N GLY A 50 -19.35 36.04 -8.26
CA GLY A 50 -19.40 35.22 -7.03
C GLY A 50 -19.61 33.73 -7.33
N CYS A 51 -20.50 33.39 -8.26
CA CYS A 51 -20.71 32.00 -8.70
C CYS A 51 -19.47 31.41 -9.38
N LEU A 52 -18.77 32.19 -10.23
CA LEU A 52 -17.52 31.77 -10.86
C LEU A 52 -16.41 31.56 -9.81
N ALA A 53 -16.27 32.48 -8.87
CA ALA A 53 -15.29 32.35 -7.78
C ALA A 53 -15.59 31.16 -6.87
N PHE A 54 -16.88 30.88 -6.61
CA PHE A 54 -17.31 29.73 -5.83
C PHE A 54 -17.09 28.39 -6.57
N ALA A 55 -17.29 28.36 -7.87
CA ALA A 55 -17.02 27.19 -8.70
C ALA A 55 -15.51 26.85 -8.72
N THR A 56 -14.65 27.84 -8.91
CA THR A 56 -13.18 27.64 -8.88
C THR A 56 -12.65 27.28 -7.48
N TRP A 57 -13.27 27.85 -6.42
CA TRP A 57 -12.93 27.49 -5.04
C TRP A 57 -13.37 26.08 -4.66
N ARG A 58 -14.47 25.57 -5.23
CA ARG A 58 -14.95 24.20 -5.02
C ARG A 58 -14.08 23.18 -5.74
N GLU A 59 -13.62 23.46 -6.94
CA GLU A 59 -12.69 22.59 -7.67
C GLU A 59 -11.31 22.48 -6.99
N SER A 60 -10.79 23.57 -6.44
CA SER A 60 -9.50 23.55 -5.72
C SER A 60 -9.55 22.79 -4.38
N ARG A 61 -10.74 22.54 -3.80
CA ARG A 61 -10.89 21.72 -2.58
C ARG A 61 -11.17 20.24 -2.84
N GLN A 62 -11.42 19.85 -4.10
CA GLN A 62 -11.72 18.46 -4.48
C GLN A 62 -10.56 17.73 -5.14
N GLN A 63 -9.33 18.30 -5.13
CA GLN A 63 -8.18 17.49 -5.42
C GLN A 63 -7.97 16.57 -4.19
N PRO A 64 -8.26 15.24 -4.30
CA PRO A 64 -7.81 14.29 -3.29
C PRO A 64 -6.29 14.44 -3.25
N ALA A 65 -5.72 14.48 -2.03
CA ALA A 65 -4.28 14.40 -1.87
C ALA A 65 -3.80 13.25 -2.74
N ALA A 66 -2.96 13.54 -3.72
CA ALA A 66 -2.34 12.51 -4.54
C ALA A 66 -1.52 11.66 -3.57
N HIS A 67 -2.10 10.53 -3.13
CA HIS A 67 -1.36 9.51 -2.43
C HIS A 67 -0.30 9.04 -3.43
N THR A 68 0.95 9.37 -3.15
CA THR A 68 2.07 8.92 -3.98
C THR A 68 2.17 7.41 -3.76
N GLU A 69 1.51 6.65 -4.63
CA GLU A 69 1.68 5.20 -4.70
C GLU A 69 3.12 4.94 -5.19
N THR A 70 3.93 4.29 -4.38
CA THR A 70 5.25 3.82 -4.82
C THR A 70 5.02 2.59 -5.68
N THR A 71 5.15 2.75 -7.00
CA THR A 71 5.10 1.63 -7.96
C THR A 71 6.51 1.32 -8.44
N LEU A 72 6.90 0.05 -8.36
CA LEU A 72 8.14 -0.40 -8.97
C LEU A 72 7.94 -0.64 -10.48
N PRO A 73 9.02 -0.47 -11.30
CA PRO A 73 8.96 -0.85 -12.70
C PRO A 73 8.64 -2.34 -12.85
N SER A 74 7.85 -2.64 -13.88
CA SER A 74 7.46 -3.99 -14.28
C SER A 74 8.66 -4.91 -14.40
N SER A 75 8.58 -6.10 -13.82
CA SER A 75 9.57 -7.17 -14.00
C SER A 75 9.31 -7.98 -15.28
N ASP A 76 9.17 -7.30 -16.44
CA ASP A 76 8.84 -7.92 -17.72
C ASP A 76 9.82 -9.06 -18.04
N GLY A 77 9.44 -10.32 -17.73
CA GLY A 77 10.23 -11.50 -18.01
C GLY A 77 11.59 -11.58 -17.28
N ALA A 78 11.90 -10.64 -16.37
CA ALA A 78 13.16 -10.67 -15.64
C ALA A 78 13.28 -11.94 -14.79
N PRO A 79 14.44 -12.61 -14.77
CA PRO A 79 14.68 -13.75 -13.90
C PRO A 79 14.52 -13.37 -12.43
N PHE A 80 14.02 -14.29 -11.61
CA PHE A 80 13.81 -14.08 -10.18
C PHE A 80 13.98 -15.39 -9.40
N ALA A 81 14.06 -15.28 -8.07
CA ALA A 81 13.94 -16.44 -7.19
C ALA A 81 13.13 -16.08 -5.94
N VAL A 82 12.16 -16.93 -5.62
CA VAL A 82 11.47 -16.94 -4.31
C VAL A 82 12.01 -18.13 -3.53
N VAL A 83 12.54 -17.85 -2.33
CA VAL A 83 13.14 -18.84 -1.43
C VAL A 83 12.27 -18.93 -0.19
N GLU A 84 11.56 -20.02 -0.02
CA GLU A 84 10.72 -20.29 1.14
C GLU A 84 11.44 -21.26 2.07
N LEU A 85 11.62 -20.88 3.33
CA LEU A 85 12.15 -21.74 4.40
C LEU A 85 11.02 -22.07 5.38
N PHE A 86 10.74 -23.35 5.54
CA PHE A 86 9.86 -23.84 6.61
C PHE A 86 10.73 -24.21 7.82
N THR A 87 10.55 -23.48 8.93
CA THR A 87 11.37 -23.49 10.12
C THR A 87 10.53 -23.44 11.39
N SER A 88 11.13 -23.54 12.56
CA SER A 88 10.47 -23.30 13.85
C SER A 88 11.53 -23.07 14.95
N GLU A 89 11.24 -22.20 15.91
CA GLU A 89 12.04 -22.04 17.12
C GLU A 89 12.08 -23.29 17.99
N GLY A 90 11.08 -24.18 17.85
CA GLY A 90 11.02 -25.48 18.54
C GLY A 90 11.98 -26.53 17.96
N CYS A 91 12.52 -26.33 16.76
CA CYS A 91 13.33 -27.29 16.01
C CYS A 91 14.82 -27.02 16.20
N SER A 92 15.57 -27.93 16.83
CA SER A 92 17.00 -27.73 17.12
C SER A 92 17.93 -27.75 15.89
N SER A 93 17.49 -28.35 14.79
CA SER A 93 18.22 -28.39 13.52
C SER A 93 17.94 -27.20 12.61
N CYS A 94 16.97 -26.32 12.96
CA CYS A 94 16.55 -25.18 12.14
C CYS A 94 17.51 -23.97 12.16
N PRO A 95 18.15 -23.57 13.25
CA PRO A 95 18.94 -22.35 13.31
C PRO A 95 20.08 -22.22 12.26
N PRO A 96 20.74 -23.30 11.80
CA PRO A 96 21.68 -23.17 10.65
C PRO A 96 20.99 -22.76 9.36
N ALA A 97 19.75 -23.21 9.11
CA ALA A 97 18.98 -22.84 7.93
C ALA A 97 18.48 -21.39 7.99
N ASP A 98 18.05 -20.94 9.18
CA ASP A 98 17.63 -19.55 9.40
C ASP A 98 18.80 -18.59 9.11
N ARG A 99 20.01 -18.92 9.59
CA ARG A 99 21.22 -18.14 9.24
C ARG A 99 21.56 -18.14 7.76
N LEU A 100 21.39 -19.28 7.08
CA LEU A 100 21.60 -19.36 5.63
C LEU A 100 20.60 -18.48 4.88
N LEU A 101 19.31 -18.51 5.26
CA LEU A 101 18.30 -17.66 4.66
C LEU A 101 18.65 -16.18 4.82
N ALA A 102 19.05 -15.76 6.03
CA ALA A 102 19.50 -14.39 6.29
C ALA A 102 20.70 -13.99 5.45
N GLN A 103 21.68 -14.89 5.26
CA GLN A 103 22.83 -14.66 4.37
C GLN A 103 22.39 -14.49 2.92
N LEU A 104 21.53 -15.35 2.40
CA LEU A 104 21.01 -15.25 1.03
C LEU A 104 20.24 -13.95 0.81
N ALA A 105 19.44 -13.53 1.80
CA ALA A 105 18.72 -12.26 1.78
C ALA A 105 19.68 -11.05 1.73
N ALA A 106 20.72 -11.04 2.57
CA ALA A 106 21.73 -9.99 2.59
C ALA A 106 22.50 -9.92 1.27
N GLU A 107 22.99 -11.06 0.76
CA GLU A 107 23.71 -11.16 -0.52
C GLU A 107 22.84 -10.65 -1.69
N ALA A 108 21.53 -10.92 -1.66
CA ALA A 108 20.59 -10.45 -2.66
C ALA A 108 20.46 -8.93 -2.64
N ARG A 109 20.24 -8.35 -1.46
CA ARG A 109 20.16 -6.88 -1.27
C ARG A 109 21.43 -6.18 -1.73
N ASP A 110 22.60 -6.66 -1.28
CA ASP A 110 23.90 -6.07 -1.59
C ASP A 110 24.21 -6.11 -3.09
N SER A 111 23.77 -7.16 -3.78
CA SER A 111 24.01 -7.34 -5.22
C SER A 111 22.87 -6.84 -6.12
N GLY A 112 21.75 -6.38 -5.56
CA GLY A 112 20.56 -5.99 -6.31
C GLY A 112 19.91 -7.12 -7.09
N LYS A 113 20.13 -8.39 -6.70
CA LYS A 113 19.54 -9.55 -7.38
C LYS A 113 18.09 -9.73 -6.95
N PRO A 114 17.17 -10.09 -7.86
CA PRO A 114 15.77 -10.32 -7.55
C PRO A 114 15.56 -11.67 -6.86
N VAL A 115 16.03 -11.77 -5.62
CA VAL A 115 15.87 -12.93 -4.73
C VAL A 115 15.04 -12.50 -3.54
N PHE A 116 13.89 -13.13 -3.36
CA PHE A 116 12.91 -12.84 -2.35
C PHE A 116 12.84 -14.01 -1.37
N THR A 117 13.26 -13.80 -0.12
CA THR A 117 13.32 -14.85 0.90
C THR A 117 12.16 -14.71 1.86
N LEU A 118 11.56 -15.83 2.26
CA LEU A 118 10.42 -15.91 3.17
C LEU A 118 10.68 -17.00 4.21
N SER A 119 10.63 -16.64 5.50
CA SER A 119 10.71 -17.57 6.63
C SER A 119 9.30 -17.87 7.14
N PHE A 120 8.83 -19.09 6.89
CA PHE A 120 7.55 -19.61 7.38
C PHE A 120 7.76 -20.43 8.63
N HIS A 121 7.28 -19.94 9.77
CA HIS A 121 7.36 -20.64 11.03
C HIS A 121 6.17 -21.60 11.18
N VAL A 122 6.46 -22.90 11.21
CA VAL A 122 5.43 -23.95 11.34
C VAL A 122 5.06 -24.19 12.79
N ASP A 123 3.79 -24.51 13.06
CA ASP A 123 3.25 -24.65 14.42
C ASP A 123 3.37 -26.04 15.02
N TYR A 124 3.67 -27.06 14.22
CA TYR A 124 3.68 -28.46 14.69
C TYR A 124 4.83 -28.83 15.64
N TRP A 125 5.75 -27.88 15.95
CA TRP A 125 6.76 -28.01 17.00
C TRP A 125 6.30 -27.45 18.36
N ASN A 126 5.20 -26.70 18.41
CA ASN A 126 4.72 -26.01 19.61
C ASN A 126 4.35 -26.98 20.76
N TYR A 127 4.08 -28.25 20.47
CA TYR A 127 3.79 -29.26 21.44
C TYR A 127 4.97 -29.57 22.43
N LEU A 128 6.19 -29.14 22.08
CA LEU A 128 7.36 -29.25 22.95
C LEU A 128 7.39 -28.24 24.11
N GLY A 129 6.31 -27.48 24.29
CA GLY A 129 6.11 -26.53 25.37
C GLY A 129 6.63 -25.11 25.12
N TRP A 130 7.12 -24.84 23.91
CA TRP A 130 7.41 -23.51 23.39
C TRP A 130 6.50 -23.21 22.21
N ALA A 131 5.58 -22.27 22.37
CA ALA A 131 4.82 -21.75 21.26
C ALA A 131 5.69 -20.69 20.56
N ASP A 132 6.11 -20.98 19.34
CA ASP A 132 6.85 -20.06 18.49
C ASP A 132 5.93 -18.86 18.15
N PRO A 133 6.31 -17.62 18.52
CA PRO A 133 5.43 -16.45 18.37
C PRO A 133 5.11 -16.09 16.92
N TYR A 134 5.89 -16.61 15.98
CA TYR A 134 5.72 -16.36 14.54
C TYR A 134 5.03 -17.52 13.82
N SER A 135 4.73 -18.62 14.52
CA SER A 135 4.16 -19.81 13.92
C SER A 135 2.67 -19.67 13.64
N ASP A 136 2.26 -20.23 12.48
CA ASP A 136 0.85 -20.32 12.08
C ASP A 136 0.54 -21.70 11.48
N ALA A 137 -0.66 -22.23 11.79
CA ALA A 137 -1.18 -23.46 11.20
C ALA A 137 -1.34 -23.38 9.68
N ALA A 138 -1.60 -22.18 9.13
CA ALA A 138 -1.65 -21.95 7.69
C ALA A 138 -0.27 -22.19 7.02
N PHE A 139 0.83 -21.92 7.72
CA PHE A 139 2.17 -22.18 7.21
C PHE A 139 2.49 -23.68 7.17
N SER A 140 2.04 -24.42 8.19
CA SER A 140 2.10 -25.90 8.19
C SER A 140 1.25 -26.49 7.07
N ALA A 141 0.06 -25.93 6.82
CA ALA A 141 -0.80 -26.36 5.69
C ALA A 141 -0.17 -26.04 4.32
N ARG A 142 0.49 -24.87 4.19
CA ARG A 142 1.26 -24.50 2.99
C ARG A 142 2.39 -25.51 2.73
N GLN A 143 3.15 -25.88 3.75
CA GLN A 143 4.20 -26.88 3.63
C GLN A 143 3.64 -28.25 3.20
N GLN A 144 2.47 -28.64 3.74
CA GLN A 144 1.78 -29.86 3.34
C GLN A 144 1.36 -29.82 1.88
N ALA A 145 0.89 -28.68 1.34
CA ALA A 145 0.58 -28.51 -0.07
C ALA A 145 1.81 -28.73 -0.95
N TYR A 146 2.98 -28.21 -0.55
CA TYR A 146 4.24 -28.50 -1.23
C TYR A 146 4.62 -29.98 -1.20
N SER A 147 4.42 -30.64 -0.06
CA SER A 147 4.67 -32.08 0.06
C SER A 147 3.88 -32.89 -0.99
N TRP A 148 2.63 -32.55 -1.21
CA TRP A 148 1.80 -33.20 -2.23
C TRP A 148 2.25 -32.87 -3.67
N ALA A 149 2.48 -31.59 -3.96
CA ALA A 149 2.86 -31.13 -5.29
C ALA A 149 4.23 -31.68 -5.73
N LEU A 150 5.21 -31.67 -4.83
CA LEU A 150 6.58 -32.10 -5.09
C LEU A 150 6.81 -33.60 -4.84
N ARG A 151 5.80 -34.31 -4.28
CA ARG A 151 5.90 -35.72 -3.85
C ARG A 151 7.05 -35.94 -2.87
N ASP A 152 7.23 -35.00 -1.96
CA ASP A 152 8.23 -35.01 -0.92
C ASP A 152 7.53 -35.10 0.45
N ARG A 153 8.30 -35.37 1.51
CA ARG A 153 7.79 -35.40 2.87
C ARG A 153 7.88 -34.02 3.53
N VAL A 154 7.08 -33.83 4.58
CA VAL A 154 7.16 -32.67 5.46
C VAL A 154 8.29 -32.88 6.47
N TYR A 155 9.17 -31.88 6.61
CA TYR A 155 10.27 -31.86 7.59
C TYR A 155 10.75 -30.42 7.82
N THR A 156 11.46 -30.17 8.91
CA THR A 156 12.18 -28.92 9.12
C THR A 156 13.64 -29.19 9.47
N PRO A 157 14.55 -28.28 9.05
CA PRO A 157 14.32 -27.15 8.16
C PRO A 157 14.16 -27.60 6.70
N GLN A 158 13.13 -27.11 6.00
CA GLN A 158 12.91 -27.40 4.59
C GLN A 158 13.00 -26.11 3.78
N MET A 159 13.85 -26.05 2.75
CA MET A 159 13.96 -24.93 1.84
C MET A 159 13.36 -25.29 0.48
N ILE A 160 12.59 -24.37 -0.08
CA ILE A 160 11.97 -24.53 -1.41
C ILE A 160 12.29 -23.32 -2.26
N ILE A 161 12.80 -23.54 -3.49
CA ILE A 161 13.10 -22.47 -4.44
C ILE A 161 12.13 -22.51 -5.60
N ASN A 162 11.48 -21.37 -5.86
CA ASN A 162 10.46 -21.16 -6.90
C ASN A 162 9.36 -22.24 -6.92
N GLY A 163 9.03 -22.82 -5.74
CA GLY A 163 8.02 -23.87 -5.65
C GLY A 163 8.36 -25.17 -6.38
N ARG A 164 9.60 -25.37 -6.81
CA ARG A 164 10.00 -26.48 -7.70
C ARG A 164 11.05 -27.40 -7.08
N ARG A 165 11.86 -26.90 -6.17
CA ARG A 165 13.03 -27.62 -5.64
C ARG A 165 13.01 -27.59 -4.12
N SER A 166 12.82 -28.76 -3.51
CA SER A 166 12.81 -28.98 -2.06
C SER A 166 14.08 -29.67 -1.61
N PHE A 167 14.67 -29.19 -0.51
CA PHE A 167 15.86 -29.78 0.11
C PHE A 167 16.02 -29.33 1.57
N VAL A 168 16.96 -29.96 2.29
CA VAL A 168 17.26 -29.59 3.69
C VAL A 168 17.75 -28.16 3.75
N GLY A 169 17.07 -27.30 4.48
CA GLY A 169 17.25 -25.84 4.47
C GLY A 169 18.65 -25.37 4.89
N SER A 170 19.45 -26.20 5.55
CA SER A 170 20.85 -25.90 5.92
C SER A 170 21.90 -26.31 4.89
N ASP A 171 21.50 -26.91 3.73
CA ASP A 171 22.42 -27.29 2.64
C ASP A 171 22.77 -26.06 1.80
N ALA A 172 23.81 -25.34 2.20
CA ALA A 172 24.23 -24.08 1.58
C ALA A 172 24.68 -24.27 0.12
N ASP A 173 25.35 -25.39 -0.20
CA ASP A 173 25.79 -25.64 -1.56
C ASP A 173 24.63 -25.90 -2.51
N ARG A 174 23.64 -26.64 -2.03
CA ARG A 174 22.41 -26.90 -2.78
C ARG A 174 21.62 -25.60 -2.98
N ALA A 175 21.44 -24.81 -1.91
CA ALA A 175 20.74 -23.53 -1.98
C ALA A 175 21.37 -22.61 -3.04
N ARG A 176 22.70 -22.44 -3.04
CA ARG A 176 23.39 -21.56 -4.00
C ARG A 176 23.33 -22.08 -5.44
N ARG A 177 23.43 -23.38 -5.67
CA ARG A 177 23.28 -23.97 -7.02
C ARG A 177 21.86 -23.78 -7.55
N ASP A 178 20.83 -24.15 -6.77
CA ASP A 178 19.45 -24.09 -7.21
C ASP A 178 19.00 -22.62 -7.37
N LEU A 179 19.51 -21.70 -6.54
CA LEU A 179 19.31 -20.26 -6.70
C LEU A 179 19.92 -19.71 -7.99
N ALA A 180 21.17 -20.10 -8.30
CA ALA A 180 21.83 -19.69 -9.53
C ALA A 180 21.08 -20.18 -10.78
N GLU A 181 20.53 -21.40 -10.76
CA GLU A 181 19.70 -21.91 -11.85
C GLU A 181 18.36 -21.19 -11.95
N ALA A 182 17.71 -20.87 -10.83
CA ALA A 182 16.44 -20.11 -10.80
C ALA A 182 16.61 -18.73 -11.44
N LEU A 183 17.70 -18.03 -11.14
CA LEU A 183 18.04 -16.71 -11.70
C LEU A 183 18.42 -16.74 -13.20
N GLN A 184 18.41 -17.89 -13.86
CA GLN A 184 18.55 -18.00 -15.31
C GLN A 184 17.22 -18.20 -16.02
N GLN A 185 16.14 -18.42 -15.27
CA GLN A 185 14.82 -18.68 -15.85
C GLN A 185 14.00 -17.38 -15.86
N PRO A 186 13.45 -16.98 -17.01
CA PRO A 186 12.59 -15.81 -17.08
C PRO A 186 11.30 -16.03 -16.29
N ALA A 187 10.75 -14.95 -15.74
CA ALA A 187 9.39 -14.96 -15.21
C ALA A 187 8.40 -15.26 -16.34
N SER A 188 7.39 -16.08 -16.06
CA SER A 188 6.29 -16.38 -16.99
C SER A 188 5.06 -15.51 -16.73
N VAL A 189 5.01 -14.81 -15.61
CA VAL A 189 3.98 -13.84 -15.25
C VAL A 189 4.64 -12.53 -14.86
N THR A 190 4.23 -11.44 -15.51
CA THR A 190 4.58 -10.09 -15.11
C THR A 190 3.76 -9.71 -13.88
N LEU A 191 4.41 -9.33 -12.78
CA LEU A 191 3.74 -8.92 -11.56
C LEU A 191 4.21 -7.52 -11.13
N ASN A 192 3.24 -6.63 -10.97
CA ASN A 192 3.45 -5.29 -10.45
C ASN A 192 2.73 -5.16 -9.10
N ALA A 193 3.34 -4.46 -8.18
CA ALA A 193 2.75 -4.11 -6.90
C ALA A 193 3.00 -2.65 -6.56
N GLY A 194 2.11 -2.08 -5.76
CA GLY A 194 2.22 -0.73 -5.22
C GLY A 194 1.62 -0.69 -3.82
N VAL A 195 2.15 0.18 -2.98
CA VAL A 195 1.65 0.39 -1.61
C VAL A 195 1.27 1.83 -1.40
N SER A 196 0.18 2.06 -0.68
CA SER A 196 -0.18 3.39 -0.16
C SER A 196 0.43 3.58 1.23
N PRO A 197 0.58 4.84 1.71
CA PRO A 197 1.01 5.08 3.07
C PRO A 197 0.13 4.32 4.08
N LEU A 198 0.76 3.79 5.14
CA LEU A 198 0.07 3.09 6.23
C LEU A 198 -0.96 4.01 6.88
N THR A 199 -2.16 3.48 7.13
CA THR A 199 -3.19 4.22 7.87
C THR A 199 -2.86 4.29 9.36
N ALA A 200 -3.55 5.18 10.10
CA ALA A 200 -3.39 5.27 11.55
C ALA A 200 -3.84 4.00 12.30
N GLU A 201 -4.68 3.20 11.68
CA GLU A 201 -5.19 1.93 12.20
C GLU A 201 -4.29 0.72 11.86
N GLY A 202 -3.11 0.94 11.28
CA GLY A 202 -2.18 -0.14 10.93
C GLY A 202 -2.54 -0.91 9.66
N VAL A 203 -3.35 -0.32 8.77
CA VAL A 203 -3.76 -0.95 7.50
C VAL A 203 -2.88 -0.46 6.36
N LEU A 204 -2.27 -1.40 5.63
CA LEU A 204 -1.51 -1.16 4.41
C LEU A 204 -2.39 -1.51 3.20
N LEU A 205 -2.74 -0.50 2.39
CA LEU A 205 -3.42 -0.75 1.13
C LEU A 205 -2.41 -1.14 0.05
N VAL A 206 -2.53 -2.35 -0.46
CA VAL A 206 -1.70 -2.90 -1.54
C VAL A 206 -2.50 -2.91 -2.83
N SER A 207 -1.98 -2.31 -3.90
CA SER A 207 -2.44 -2.50 -5.27
C SER A 207 -1.55 -3.52 -5.99
N TYR A 208 -2.12 -4.36 -6.84
CA TYR A 208 -1.36 -5.34 -7.60
C TYR A 208 -1.96 -5.56 -8.99
N ALA A 209 -1.12 -5.98 -9.94
CA ALA A 209 -1.52 -6.35 -11.29
C ALA A 209 -0.62 -7.48 -11.83
N ALA A 210 -1.25 -8.55 -12.30
CA ALA A 210 -0.65 -9.69 -12.97
C ALA A 210 -1.46 -9.99 -14.25
N PRO A 211 -1.32 -9.18 -15.32
CA PRO A 211 -2.19 -9.24 -16.49
C PRO A 211 -2.17 -10.59 -17.20
N ASP A 212 -1.05 -11.31 -17.10
CA ASP A 212 -0.84 -12.63 -17.74
C ASP A 212 -1.03 -13.80 -16.75
N LEU A 213 -1.76 -13.57 -15.64
CA LEU A 213 -2.01 -14.60 -14.62
C LEU A 213 -2.85 -15.74 -15.22
N PRO A 214 -2.36 -16.99 -15.22
CA PRO A 214 -3.15 -18.15 -15.66
C PRO A 214 -4.38 -18.40 -14.75
N GLU A 215 -5.46 -18.98 -15.29
CA GLU A 215 -6.67 -19.30 -14.53
C GLU A 215 -6.45 -20.22 -13.32
N ASN A 216 -5.41 -21.07 -13.37
CA ASN A 216 -5.01 -21.95 -12.28
C ASN A 216 -3.88 -21.40 -11.41
N ALA A 217 -3.71 -20.09 -11.40
CA ALA A 217 -2.70 -19.41 -10.57
C ALA A 217 -3.36 -18.37 -9.67
N VAL A 218 -2.67 -18.06 -8.57
CA VAL A 218 -3.07 -17.06 -7.57
C VAL A 218 -1.90 -16.08 -7.36
N VAL A 219 -2.20 -14.93 -6.78
CA VAL A 219 -1.17 -14.00 -6.29
C VAL A 219 -1.14 -14.05 -4.77
N HIS A 220 0.04 -14.24 -4.22
CA HIS A 220 0.30 -14.08 -2.79
C HIS A 220 0.88 -12.69 -2.52
N LEU A 221 0.33 -12.01 -1.52
CA LEU A 221 0.79 -10.73 -0.98
C LEU A 221 1.31 -10.99 0.43
N THR A 222 2.60 -10.83 0.64
CA THR A 222 3.26 -11.26 1.87
C THR A 222 4.05 -10.11 2.46
N VAL A 223 3.81 -9.78 3.73
CA VAL A 223 4.67 -8.85 4.47
C VAL A 223 5.65 -9.66 5.29
N VAL A 224 6.93 -9.38 5.09
CA VAL A 224 8.03 -10.00 5.83
C VAL A 224 8.75 -8.96 6.69
N GLU A 225 9.29 -9.40 7.83
CA GLU A 225 10.05 -8.56 8.75
C GLU A 225 11.45 -9.12 8.98
N ARG A 226 12.44 -8.22 9.00
CA ARG A 226 13.87 -8.52 9.18
C ARG A 226 14.33 -8.21 10.60
N GLY A 227 15.41 -8.87 11.03
CA GLY A 227 16.14 -8.54 12.24
C GLY A 227 15.39 -8.86 13.52
N LEU A 228 14.53 -9.88 13.51
CA LEU A 228 13.83 -10.35 14.70
C LEU A 228 14.74 -11.22 15.55
N SER A 229 14.64 -11.10 16.87
CA SER A 229 15.43 -11.87 17.82
C SER A 229 14.57 -12.32 18.99
N GLN A 230 14.57 -13.62 19.30
CA GLN A 230 13.72 -14.21 20.33
C GLN A 230 14.52 -15.10 21.27
N ARG A 231 14.32 -14.92 22.60
CA ARG A 231 14.88 -15.82 23.60
C ARG A 231 13.93 -16.98 23.85
N VAL A 232 14.35 -18.17 23.45
CA VAL A 232 13.59 -19.41 23.63
C VAL A 232 13.75 -19.90 25.07
N THR A 233 12.63 -20.14 25.77
CA THR A 233 12.66 -20.52 27.18
C THR A 233 12.27 -21.98 27.42
N ARG A 234 11.77 -22.69 26.41
CA ARG A 234 11.38 -24.13 26.47
C ARG A 234 11.66 -24.82 25.14
N GLY A 235 11.42 -26.11 25.06
CA GLY A 235 11.65 -26.94 23.87
C GLY A 235 13.13 -27.24 23.63
N GLU A 236 13.46 -27.69 22.42
CA GLU A 236 14.81 -28.15 22.08
C GLU A 236 15.86 -27.03 22.03
N ASN A 237 15.45 -25.78 21.80
CA ASN A 237 16.33 -24.60 21.77
C ASN A 237 16.33 -23.81 23.09
N THR A 238 15.88 -24.43 24.22
CA THR A 238 15.84 -23.77 25.53
C THR A 238 17.15 -23.07 25.87
N GLY A 239 17.05 -21.80 26.32
CA GLY A 239 18.18 -20.96 26.74
C GLY A 239 18.93 -20.27 25.60
N ARG A 240 18.62 -20.55 24.37
CA ARG A 240 19.21 -19.88 23.19
C ARG A 240 18.46 -18.59 22.84
N THR A 241 19.16 -17.63 22.30
CA THR A 241 18.58 -16.52 21.55
C THR A 241 18.70 -16.86 20.07
N LEU A 242 17.58 -16.83 19.35
CA LEU A 242 17.50 -17.11 17.92
C LEU A 242 17.23 -15.82 17.18
N ASP A 243 17.96 -15.62 16.10
CA ASP A 243 17.80 -14.48 15.20
C ASP A 243 17.14 -14.96 13.91
N HIS A 244 16.16 -14.19 13.45
CA HIS A 244 15.35 -14.50 12.26
C HIS A 244 15.33 -13.34 11.30
N ASP A 245 15.30 -13.63 10.00
CA ASP A 245 15.23 -12.64 8.94
C ASP A 245 14.13 -13.01 7.95
N ASN A 246 13.45 -11.99 7.41
CA ASN A 246 12.35 -12.13 6.47
C ASN A 246 11.25 -13.10 6.95
N VAL A 247 10.91 -12.97 8.25
CA VAL A 247 9.81 -13.73 8.85
C VAL A 247 8.48 -13.26 8.25
N VAL A 248 7.67 -14.19 7.80
CA VAL A 248 6.33 -13.90 7.28
C VAL A 248 5.43 -13.44 8.42
N ARG A 249 4.97 -12.18 8.34
CA ARG A 249 4.09 -11.56 9.34
C ARG A 249 2.64 -11.45 8.85
N VAL A 250 2.45 -11.31 7.54
CA VAL A 250 1.15 -11.32 6.86
C VAL A 250 1.25 -12.16 5.60
N PHE A 251 0.27 -12.98 5.34
CA PHE A 251 0.18 -13.81 4.15
C PHE A 251 -1.24 -13.82 3.63
N GLU A 252 -1.47 -13.15 2.51
CA GLU A 252 -2.78 -13.03 1.88
C GLU A 252 -2.73 -13.63 0.47
N THR A 253 -3.83 -14.28 0.07
CA THR A 253 -3.93 -14.94 -1.25
C THR A 253 -5.13 -14.38 -2.01
N VAL A 254 -4.90 -13.98 -3.24
CA VAL A 254 -5.92 -13.42 -4.13
C VAL A 254 -5.95 -14.17 -5.46
N GLU A 255 -7.14 -14.39 -6.01
CA GLU A 255 -7.35 -15.14 -7.26
C GLU A 255 -7.45 -14.22 -8.48
N ALA A 256 -7.85 -12.95 -8.27
CA ALA A 256 -7.99 -11.99 -9.36
C ALA A 256 -6.63 -11.55 -9.93
N PRO A 257 -6.52 -11.30 -11.25
CA PRO A 257 -5.27 -10.85 -11.85
C PRO A 257 -4.88 -9.41 -11.51
N PHE A 258 -5.79 -8.64 -10.94
CA PHE A 258 -5.53 -7.28 -10.46
C PHE A 258 -6.53 -6.88 -9.37
N GLY A 259 -6.10 -6.00 -8.49
CA GLY A 259 -6.96 -5.51 -7.42
C GLY A 259 -6.26 -4.63 -6.41
N LYS A 260 -7.01 -4.32 -5.35
CA LYS A 260 -6.53 -3.65 -4.15
C LYS A 260 -6.95 -4.46 -2.93
N VAL A 261 -6.03 -4.63 -1.99
CA VAL A 261 -6.23 -5.41 -0.77
C VAL A 261 -5.75 -4.60 0.43
N ASN A 262 -6.52 -4.61 1.49
CA ASN A 262 -6.12 -4.07 2.78
C ASN A 262 -5.42 -5.18 3.57
N LEU A 263 -4.15 -4.99 3.91
CA LEU A 263 -3.41 -5.86 4.80
C LEU A 263 -3.35 -5.22 6.19
N GLU A 264 -3.88 -5.92 7.19
CA GLU A 264 -3.75 -5.54 8.59
C GLU A 264 -2.36 -5.97 9.06
N LEU A 265 -1.53 -5.01 9.49
CA LEU A 265 -0.18 -5.29 9.97
C LEU A 265 -0.23 -5.57 11.48
N PRO A 266 0.57 -6.53 11.99
CA PRO A 266 0.70 -6.73 13.44
C PRO A 266 1.19 -5.48 14.16
N ASP A 267 0.66 -5.20 15.35
CA ASP A 267 1.00 -4.00 16.14
C ASP A 267 2.49 -3.91 16.52
N ASP A 268 3.15 -5.06 16.63
CA ASP A 268 4.58 -5.18 16.96
C ASP A 268 5.51 -5.15 15.76
N LEU A 269 4.98 -4.99 14.52
CA LEU A 269 5.78 -4.95 13.31
C LEU A 269 6.55 -3.62 13.17
N THR A 270 7.85 -3.71 12.90
CA THR A 270 8.70 -2.55 12.64
C THR A 270 8.75 -2.25 11.14
N LEU A 271 8.00 -1.24 10.69
CA LEU A 271 7.82 -0.94 9.27
C LEU A 271 9.15 -0.74 8.52
N ALA A 272 10.13 -0.04 9.12
CA ALA A 272 11.45 0.18 8.53
C ALA A 272 12.24 -1.13 8.27
N ASN A 273 11.84 -2.24 8.92
CA ASN A 273 12.41 -3.56 8.72
C ASN A 273 11.54 -4.46 7.84
N ALA A 274 10.41 -3.95 7.35
CA ALA A 274 9.43 -4.73 6.62
C ALA A 274 9.55 -4.53 5.11
N SER A 275 9.14 -5.55 4.35
CA SER A 275 8.99 -5.50 2.90
C SER A 275 7.71 -6.24 2.50
N LEU A 276 7.02 -5.72 1.49
CA LEU A 276 6.00 -6.47 0.76
C LEU A 276 6.69 -7.32 -0.30
N ILE A 277 6.42 -8.61 -0.30
CA ILE A 277 6.78 -9.54 -1.38
C ILE A 277 5.49 -10.02 -2.01
N ALA A 278 5.32 -9.78 -3.30
CA ALA A 278 4.21 -10.29 -4.10
C ALA A 278 4.71 -11.32 -5.09
N TYR A 279 4.02 -12.47 -5.20
CA TYR A 279 4.39 -13.50 -6.18
C TYR A 279 3.19 -14.27 -6.71
N ALA A 280 3.23 -14.60 -7.99
CA ALA A 280 2.23 -15.43 -8.67
C ALA A 280 2.62 -16.91 -8.56
N GLN A 281 1.66 -17.79 -8.23
CA GLN A 281 1.91 -19.22 -8.01
C GLN A 281 0.83 -20.08 -8.67
N ASP A 282 1.23 -21.11 -9.40
CA ASP A 282 0.32 -22.17 -9.90
C ASP A 282 -0.19 -23.03 -8.75
N VAL A 283 -1.50 -23.16 -8.61
CA VAL A 283 -2.12 -23.84 -7.44
C VAL A 283 -1.94 -25.36 -7.43
N LYS A 284 -1.64 -25.97 -8.58
CA LYS A 284 -1.48 -27.43 -8.69
C LYS A 284 -0.04 -27.88 -8.51
N SER A 285 0.86 -27.25 -9.25
CA SER A 285 2.29 -27.57 -9.19
C SER A 285 3.04 -26.85 -8.08
N MET A 286 2.44 -25.82 -7.50
CA MET A 286 3.04 -24.87 -6.56
C MET A 286 4.24 -24.10 -7.15
N ALA A 287 4.42 -24.13 -8.46
CA ALA A 287 5.48 -23.41 -9.13
C ALA A 287 5.26 -21.90 -9.06
N VAL A 288 6.26 -21.13 -8.66
CA VAL A 288 6.21 -19.67 -8.70
C VAL A 288 6.50 -19.19 -10.13
N LEU A 289 5.66 -18.26 -10.62
CA LEU A 289 5.60 -17.84 -12.02
C LEU A 289 6.19 -16.44 -12.24
N GLY A 290 6.19 -15.60 -11.21
CA GLY A 290 6.73 -14.24 -11.20
C GLY A 290 6.68 -13.68 -9.80
N ALA A 291 7.56 -12.71 -9.49
CA ALA A 291 7.62 -12.09 -8.18
C ALA A 291 8.15 -10.65 -8.25
N THR A 292 7.77 -9.84 -7.27
CA THR A 292 8.27 -8.48 -7.05
C THR A 292 8.29 -8.15 -5.56
N SER A 293 9.01 -7.11 -5.15
CA SER A 293 9.02 -6.65 -3.75
C SER A 293 9.10 -5.14 -3.64
N ILE A 294 8.63 -4.61 -2.51
CA ILE A 294 8.68 -3.20 -2.14
C ILE A 294 9.11 -3.12 -0.67
N ASP A 295 10.14 -2.34 -0.35
CA ASP A 295 10.45 -1.99 1.04
C ASP A 295 9.39 -1.01 1.57
N LEU A 296 8.92 -1.20 2.81
CA LEU A 296 7.81 -0.46 3.41
C LEU A 296 8.28 0.76 4.22
#